data_204c96cf972646b968109dbb7a9dc31d
#
_entry.id   204c96cf972646b968109dbb7a9dc31d
#
_cell.length_a   1.000
_cell.length_b   1.000
_cell.length_c   1.000
_cell.angle_alpha   90.00
_cell.angle_beta   90.00
_cell.angle_gamma   90.00
#
_symmetry.space_group_name_H-M   'P 1'
#
loop_
_entity.id
_entity.type
_entity.pdbx_description
1 polymer ?
#
loop_
_entity_poly.entity_id
_entity_poly.type
_entity_poly.pdbx_seq_one_letter_code
_entity_poly.pdbx_strand_id
1 'polypeptide(L)'
;MPFKPLNKNKGDSMNAELKEVVRKKEIKTELYRDNFQNYKGYAIPKAQLVIADIPYNLGVNAYGSSTEWYVKGENKNGESSKAGKSFFNTDVNFKIAEFMHFCSKMLIKEPKERGKAPAMIVFCAFQQMQMVIEYGKKHGFNNSYPLFFIKNYSPQVLKANMRIVGATEHAIVLYRDKLPKFNNGRKTDEAGKTIRGTGKMVFNWIKWKKDKGIPKIHPTQKPVAVLKNLIELFTDPYQVVIDPVAGSGTTLRACAELNRNSYGFEIDKTFYTEAKEKMLQNIQVQLQL
;
A
#
# COMPACT_ATOMS: atom_id res chain seq x y z
N MET A 1 -24.13 -46.40 52.49
CA MET A 1 -24.48 -45.32 51.60
C MET A 1 -23.58 -45.45 50.36
N PRO A 2 -24.14 -45.64 49.17
CA PRO A 2 -23.31 -45.76 47.92
C PRO A 2 -22.96 -44.46 47.35
N PHE A 3 -21.69 -44.31 46.89
CA PHE A 3 -21.13 -43.19 46.17
C PHE A 3 -21.81 -43.01 44.81
N LYS A 4 -22.29 -41.81 44.51
CA LYS A 4 -22.75 -41.42 43.19
C LYS A 4 -21.55 -41.17 42.26
N PRO A 5 -21.56 -41.65 41.00
CA PRO A 5 -20.47 -41.38 40.08
C PRO A 5 -20.56 -39.93 39.55
N LEU A 6 -19.40 -39.26 39.49
CA LEU A 6 -19.21 -37.94 38.89
C LEU A 6 -19.51 -37.95 37.38
N ASN A 7 -20.29 -36.99 36.97
CA ASN A 7 -20.78 -36.79 35.61
C ASN A 7 -19.63 -36.38 34.66
N LYS A 8 -19.24 -37.27 33.73
CA LYS A 8 -18.15 -37.09 32.77
C LYS A 8 -18.45 -36.15 31.58
N ASN A 9 -19.64 -35.52 31.54
CA ASN A 9 -20.09 -34.78 30.34
C ASN A 9 -19.82 -33.27 30.33
N LYS A 10 -19.05 -32.73 31.29
CA LYS A 10 -18.68 -31.32 31.28
C LYS A 10 -17.33 -31.01 30.60
N GLY A 11 -16.50 -32.01 30.38
CA GLY A 11 -15.17 -31.82 29.74
C GLY A 11 -15.22 -31.69 28.21
N ASP A 12 -16.20 -32.35 27.59
CA ASP A 12 -16.28 -32.41 26.13
C ASP A 12 -16.94 -31.16 25.50
N SER A 13 -17.87 -30.51 26.20
CA SER A 13 -18.49 -29.26 25.74
C SER A 13 -17.52 -28.07 25.80
N MET A 14 -16.68 -27.98 26.83
CA MET A 14 -15.66 -26.93 26.98
C MET A 14 -14.54 -27.05 25.93
N ASN A 15 -14.19 -28.29 25.54
CA ASN A 15 -13.22 -28.54 24.46
C ASN A 15 -13.79 -28.25 23.07
N ALA A 16 -15.10 -28.37 22.86
CA ALA A 16 -15.77 -28.01 21.62
C ALA A 16 -15.87 -26.48 21.47
N GLU A 17 -16.23 -25.74 22.51
CA GLU A 17 -16.27 -24.27 22.52
C GLU A 17 -14.86 -23.65 22.36
N LEU A 18 -13.83 -24.23 23.00
CA LEU A 18 -12.44 -23.79 22.78
C LEU A 18 -11.93 -24.10 21.36
N LYS A 19 -12.43 -25.15 20.71
CA LYS A 19 -12.11 -25.44 19.30
C LYS A 19 -12.85 -24.53 18.32
N GLU A 20 -14.00 -23.98 18.67
CA GLU A 20 -14.77 -23.06 17.84
C GLU A 20 -14.17 -21.62 17.84
N VAL A 21 -13.52 -21.21 18.93
CA VAL A 21 -12.90 -19.87 19.08
C VAL A 21 -11.59 -19.71 18.29
N VAL A 22 -10.99 -20.79 17.76
CA VAL A 22 -9.70 -20.74 17.02
C VAL A 22 -9.86 -21.17 15.54
N ARG A 23 -10.95 -20.86 14.89
CA ARG A 23 -10.91 -20.79 13.43
C ARG A 23 -10.20 -19.50 13.04
N LYS A 24 -8.86 -19.57 12.90
CA LYS A 24 -8.07 -18.49 12.29
C LYS A 24 -8.76 -18.12 10.98
N LYS A 25 -9.33 -16.93 10.93
CA LYS A 25 -9.92 -16.40 9.70
C LYS A 25 -8.80 -16.35 8.65
N GLU A 26 -8.93 -17.17 7.62
CA GLU A 26 -7.92 -17.28 6.57
C GLU A 26 -7.74 -15.93 5.86
N ILE A 27 -6.49 -15.54 5.65
CA ILE A 27 -6.14 -14.31 4.95
C ILE A 27 -5.95 -14.61 3.47
N LYS A 28 -6.65 -13.87 2.62
CA LYS A 28 -6.52 -13.96 1.17
C LYS A 28 -5.50 -12.96 0.66
N THR A 29 -4.54 -13.46 -0.09
CA THR A 29 -3.52 -12.65 -0.79
C THR A 29 -3.50 -13.09 -2.26
N GLU A 30 -4.13 -12.30 -3.10
CA GLU A 30 -4.33 -12.65 -4.51
C GLU A 30 -3.68 -11.62 -5.42
N LEU A 31 -2.79 -12.09 -6.29
CA LEU A 31 -2.16 -11.28 -7.34
C LEU A 31 -2.60 -11.82 -8.69
N TYR A 32 -3.16 -10.94 -9.52
CA TYR A 32 -3.66 -11.26 -10.86
C TYR A 32 -2.69 -10.75 -11.91
N ARG A 33 -2.37 -11.60 -12.88
CA ARG A 33 -1.63 -11.19 -14.06
C ARG A 33 -2.57 -10.57 -15.09
N ASP A 34 -2.98 -9.34 -14.85
CA ASP A 34 -3.93 -8.63 -15.69
C ASP A 34 -3.85 -7.12 -15.43
N ASN A 35 -4.54 -6.35 -16.26
CA ASN A 35 -4.76 -4.95 -16.03
C ASN A 35 -5.93 -4.73 -15.06
N PHE A 36 -5.79 -3.82 -14.10
CA PHE A 36 -6.85 -3.46 -13.15
C PHE A 36 -8.16 -3.05 -13.85
N GLN A 37 -8.12 -2.59 -15.09
CA GLN A 37 -9.30 -2.26 -15.90
C GLN A 37 -10.25 -3.45 -16.09
N ASN A 38 -9.72 -4.67 -16.04
CA ASN A 38 -10.46 -5.92 -16.18
C ASN A 38 -11.06 -6.43 -14.85
N TYR A 39 -11.02 -5.62 -13.79
CA TYR A 39 -11.41 -6.00 -12.43
C TYR A 39 -12.80 -6.65 -12.30
N LYS A 40 -13.71 -6.35 -13.22
CA LYS A 40 -15.07 -6.94 -13.25
C LYS A 40 -15.07 -8.45 -13.45
N GLY A 41 -14.01 -9.00 -14.07
CA GLY A 41 -13.82 -10.43 -14.24
C GLY A 41 -13.40 -11.17 -12.96
N TYR A 42 -13.15 -10.45 -11.89
CA TYR A 42 -12.63 -11.00 -10.63
C TYR A 42 -13.57 -10.71 -9.47
N ALA A 43 -13.74 -11.69 -8.59
CA ALA A 43 -14.60 -11.57 -7.40
C ALA A 43 -13.87 -10.84 -6.25
N ILE A 44 -13.44 -9.60 -6.48
CA ILE A 44 -12.69 -8.81 -5.50
C ILE A 44 -13.65 -8.02 -4.61
N PRO A 45 -13.60 -8.19 -3.28
CA PRO A 45 -14.41 -7.40 -2.37
C PRO A 45 -13.96 -5.93 -2.33
N LYS A 46 -14.86 -5.05 -1.87
CA LYS A 46 -14.54 -3.63 -1.70
C LYS A 46 -13.49 -3.43 -0.62
N ALA A 47 -12.57 -2.49 -0.86
CA ALA A 47 -11.43 -2.22 0.00
C ALA A 47 -11.68 -1.09 1.00
N GLN A 48 -11.06 -1.23 2.18
CA GLN A 48 -10.89 -0.14 3.13
C GLN A 48 -9.80 0.83 2.66
N LEU A 49 -8.78 0.31 1.98
CA LEU A 49 -7.63 1.09 1.53
C LEU A 49 -7.22 0.65 0.12
N VAL A 50 -6.91 1.62 -0.73
CA VAL A 50 -6.14 1.41 -1.96
C VAL A 50 -4.76 2.02 -1.75
N ILE A 51 -3.70 1.26 -2.04
CA ILE A 51 -2.33 1.77 -2.12
C ILE A 51 -1.82 1.50 -3.52
N ALA A 52 -1.30 2.52 -4.19
CA ALA A 52 -0.80 2.39 -5.55
C ALA A 52 0.48 3.21 -5.75
N ASP A 53 1.48 2.61 -6.38
CA ASP A 53 2.68 3.30 -6.85
C ASP A 53 2.54 3.48 -8.37
N ILE A 54 1.87 4.58 -8.78
CA ILE A 54 1.55 4.80 -10.18
C ILE A 54 2.81 5.07 -11.02
N PRO A 55 2.81 4.72 -12.32
CA PRO A 55 3.94 5.03 -13.20
C PRO A 55 4.32 6.52 -13.20
N TYR A 56 5.62 6.77 -12.99
CA TYR A 56 6.17 8.13 -13.01
C TYR A 56 6.49 8.54 -14.44
N ASN A 57 5.49 8.70 -15.27
CA ASN A 57 5.60 9.07 -16.68
C ASN A 57 6.19 10.47 -16.88
N LEU A 58 7.42 10.67 -16.45
CA LEU A 58 8.12 11.95 -16.51
C LEU A 58 8.84 12.19 -17.85
N GLY A 59 8.78 11.24 -18.79
CA GLY A 59 9.45 11.33 -20.08
C GLY A 59 10.95 11.59 -19.95
N VAL A 60 11.45 12.60 -20.67
CA VAL A 60 12.86 13.04 -20.62
C VAL A 60 13.34 13.54 -19.25
N ASN A 61 12.43 13.78 -18.32
CA ASN A 61 12.73 14.22 -16.95
C ASN A 61 12.82 13.07 -15.95
N ALA A 62 12.67 11.81 -16.37
CA ALA A 62 12.82 10.65 -15.53
C ALA A 62 14.30 10.34 -15.31
N TYR A 63 14.87 10.88 -14.25
CA TYR A 63 16.24 10.56 -13.85
C TYR A 63 16.26 9.25 -13.03
N GLY A 64 17.06 8.29 -13.50
CA GLY A 64 17.27 7.04 -12.78
C GLY A 64 18.19 7.19 -11.57
N SER A 65 18.19 6.16 -10.75
CA SER A 65 19.00 6.10 -9.53
C SER A 65 20.42 5.53 -9.76
N SER A 66 20.76 5.13 -10.98
CA SER A 66 22.09 4.55 -11.26
C SER A 66 23.11 5.66 -11.48
N THR A 67 24.21 5.59 -10.74
CA THR A 67 25.36 6.48 -10.94
C THR A 67 25.95 6.40 -12.35
N GLU A 68 25.76 5.26 -13.04
CA GLU A 68 26.19 5.10 -14.44
C GLU A 68 25.50 6.05 -15.41
N TRP A 69 24.38 6.64 -15.03
CA TRP A 69 23.65 7.60 -15.85
C TRP A 69 24.30 8.98 -15.84
N TYR A 70 25.22 9.24 -14.92
CA TYR A 70 25.83 10.54 -14.68
C TYR A 70 27.35 10.53 -14.74
N VAL A 71 27.99 9.39 -14.56
CA VAL A 71 29.46 9.29 -14.39
C VAL A 71 30.23 9.41 -15.71
N LYS A 72 29.56 9.28 -16.86
CA LYS A 72 30.16 9.49 -18.18
C LYS A 72 29.20 10.29 -19.04
N GLY A 73 28.89 11.51 -18.57
CA GLY A 73 27.97 12.39 -19.27
C GLY A 73 28.42 12.67 -20.70
N GLU A 74 27.71 12.14 -21.67
CA GLU A 74 27.98 12.28 -23.09
C GLU A 74 27.35 13.53 -23.69
N ASN A 75 26.40 14.12 -22.97
CA ASN A 75 25.76 15.38 -23.39
C ASN A 75 26.30 16.57 -22.60
N LYS A 76 26.06 17.78 -23.13
CA LYS A 76 26.49 19.03 -22.51
C LYS A 76 25.92 19.33 -21.12
N ASN A 77 24.94 18.51 -20.65
CA ASN A 77 24.35 18.60 -19.32
C ASN A 77 24.99 17.60 -18.34
N GLY A 78 26.01 16.83 -18.75
CA GLY A 78 26.69 15.82 -17.92
C GLY A 78 25.87 14.54 -17.72
N GLU A 79 24.87 14.27 -18.56
CA GLU A 79 23.99 13.12 -18.49
C GLU A 79 24.37 12.09 -19.57
N SER A 80 24.24 10.80 -19.25
CA SER A 80 24.46 9.76 -20.26
C SER A 80 23.23 9.65 -21.20
N SER A 81 23.43 9.01 -22.36
CA SER A 81 22.36 8.72 -23.32
C SER A 81 21.21 7.85 -22.77
N LYS A 82 21.39 7.29 -21.58
CA LYS A 82 20.36 6.54 -20.85
C LYS A 82 19.41 7.43 -20.06
N ALA A 83 19.82 8.66 -19.75
CA ALA A 83 18.95 9.62 -19.07
C ALA A 83 17.75 9.98 -19.96
N GLY A 84 16.56 10.02 -19.38
CA GLY A 84 15.34 10.37 -20.10
C GLY A 84 14.65 9.26 -20.86
N LYS A 85 15.12 8.02 -20.79
CA LYS A 85 14.38 6.86 -21.32
C LYS A 85 13.36 6.36 -20.30
N SER A 86 12.15 6.01 -20.77
CA SER A 86 11.16 5.32 -19.94
C SER A 86 11.75 4.01 -19.40
N PHE A 87 11.60 3.76 -18.10
CA PHE A 87 12.13 2.54 -17.49
C PHE A 87 11.37 1.29 -17.92
N PHE A 88 10.06 1.45 -18.15
CA PHE A 88 9.17 0.33 -18.45
C PHE A 88 8.25 0.69 -19.60
N ASN A 89 8.14 -0.18 -20.59
CA ASN A 89 7.20 -0.03 -21.71
C ASN A 89 5.73 -0.02 -21.25
N THR A 90 5.45 -0.59 -20.07
CA THR A 90 4.12 -0.64 -19.46
C THR A 90 3.64 0.71 -18.92
N ASP A 91 4.56 1.64 -18.66
CA ASP A 91 4.23 2.95 -18.08
C ASP A 91 3.57 3.90 -19.07
N VAL A 92 3.79 3.69 -20.37
CA VAL A 92 3.35 4.59 -21.45
C VAL A 92 1.83 4.68 -21.58
N ASN A 93 1.11 3.63 -21.23
CA ASN A 93 -0.34 3.52 -21.42
C ASN A 93 -1.15 3.69 -20.13
N PHE A 94 -0.53 4.12 -19.02
CA PHE A 94 -1.25 4.34 -17.77
C PHE A 94 -2.18 5.56 -17.89
N LYS A 95 -3.49 5.33 -17.68
CA LYS A 95 -4.53 6.36 -17.76
C LYS A 95 -5.07 6.69 -16.38
N ILE A 96 -4.71 7.85 -15.86
CA ILE A 96 -5.08 8.32 -14.53
C ILE A 96 -6.61 8.36 -14.32
N ALA A 97 -7.39 8.72 -15.34
CA ALA A 97 -8.85 8.77 -15.23
C ALA A 97 -9.46 7.38 -14.98
N GLU A 98 -9.00 6.37 -15.70
CA GLU A 98 -9.46 4.98 -15.54
C GLU A 98 -9.02 4.40 -14.20
N PHE A 99 -7.80 4.74 -13.76
CA PHE A 99 -7.30 4.39 -12.43
C PHE A 99 -8.17 5.00 -11.34
N MET A 100 -8.48 6.29 -11.39
CA MET A 100 -9.34 6.94 -10.40
C MET A 100 -10.76 6.40 -10.42
N HIS A 101 -11.28 6.07 -11.60
CA HIS A 101 -12.58 5.40 -11.73
C HIS A 101 -12.57 4.03 -11.03
N PHE A 102 -11.56 3.20 -11.32
CA PHE A 102 -11.36 1.92 -10.64
C PHE A 102 -11.35 2.08 -9.12
N CYS A 103 -10.49 2.96 -8.60
CA CYS A 103 -10.35 3.20 -7.16
C CYS A 103 -11.68 3.66 -6.53
N SER A 104 -12.41 4.57 -7.19
CA SER A 104 -13.70 5.04 -6.70
C SER A 104 -14.75 3.93 -6.60
N LYS A 105 -14.70 2.97 -7.54
CA LYS A 105 -15.59 1.79 -7.55
C LYS A 105 -15.18 0.72 -6.57
N MET A 106 -13.88 0.54 -6.33
CA MET A 106 -13.38 -0.54 -5.47
C MET A 106 -13.28 -0.20 -4.00
N LEU A 107 -13.31 1.06 -3.62
CA LEU A 107 -13.42 1.43 -2.21
C LEU A 107 -14.84 1.19 -1.67
N ILE A 108 -14.95 0.82 -0.39
CA ILE A 108 -16.23 0.70 0.31
C ILE A 108 -16.95 2.05 0.30
N LYS A 109 -18.28 2.03 0.48
CA LYS A 109 -19.05 3.25 0.72
C LYS A 109 -18.64 3.84 2.07
N GLU A 110 -18.72 5.17 2.19
CA GLU A 110 -18.46 5.81 3.47
C GLU A 110 -19.49 5.37 4.51
N PRO A 111 -19.06 4.79 5.63
CA PRO A 111 -19.96 4.38 6.70
C PRO A 111 -20.56 5.61 7.40
N LYS A 112 -21.68 5.42 8.11
CA LYS A 112 -22.28 6.49 8.92
C LYS A 112 -21.33 6.94 10.04
N GLU A 113 -20.58 6.02 10.59
CA GLU A 113 -19.65 6.22 11.69
C GLU A 113 -18.45 7.08 11.26
N ARG A 114 -18.13 8.07 12.08
CA ARG A 114 -17.00 8.99 11.83
C ARG A 114 -15.68 8.28 12.03
N GLY A 115 -14.68 8.59 11.19
CA GLY A 115 -13.33 8.02 11.32
C GLY A 115 -13.25 6.54 10.93
N LYS A 116 -14.15 6.06 10.09
CA LYS A 116 -14.19 4.69 9.55
C LYS A 116 -14.22 4.70 8.02
N ALA A 117 -14.16 5.86 7.39
CA ALA A 117 -14.21 5.97 5.94
C ALA A 117 -12.97 5.32 5.28
N PRO A 118 -13.08 4.87 4.02
CA PRO A 118 -11.96 4.38 3.27
C PRO A 118 -11.06 5.53 2.79
N ALA A 119 -9.83 5.19 2.44
CA ALA A 119 -8.89 6.10 1.81
C ALA A 119 -8.14 5.43 0.67
N MET A 120 -7.47 6.25 -0.14
CA MET A 120 -6.44 5.78 -1.06
C MET A 120 -5.14 6.56 -0.86
N ILE A 121 -4.03 5.87 -1.07
CA ILE A 121 -2.68 6.42 -1.00
C ILE A 121 -2.03 6.19 -2.36
N VAL A 122 -1.69 7.27 -3.04
CA VAL A 122 -1.11 7.23 -4.38
C VAL A 122 0.30 7.78 -4.32
N PHE A 123 1.30 6.89 -4.47
CA PHE A 123 2.68 7.32 -4.70
C PHE A 123 2.79 7.85 -6.12
N CYS A 124 3.39 9.01 -6.26
CA CYS A 124 3.54 9.69 -7.54
C CYS A 124 4.75 10.62 -7.52
N ALA A 125 5.24 10.99 -8.68
CA ALA A 125 6.25 12.04 -8.79
C ALA A 125 5.69 13.41 -8.36
N PHE A 126 6.58 14.29 -7.92
CA PHE A 126 6.22 15.67 -7.55
C PHE A 126 5.39 16.37 -8.64
N GLN A 127 5.77 16.21 -9.90
CA GLN A 127 5.09 16.82 -11.04
C GLN A 127 3.68 16.26 -11.29
N GLN A 128 3.40 15.06 -10.78
CA GLN A 128 2.09 14.40 -10.93
C GLN A 128 1.11 14.73 -9.80
N MET A 129 1.58 15.29 -8.68
CA MET A 129 0.76 15.49 -7.48
C MET A 129 -0.52 16.28 -7.77
N GLN A 130 -0.40 17.38 -8.51
CA GLN A 130 -1.55 18.22 -8.86
C GLN A 130 -2.55 17.46 -9.73
N MET A 131 -2.07 16.73 -10.73
CA MET A 131 -2.90 15.87 -11.58
C MET A 131 -3.65 14.81 -10.76
N VAL A 132 -2.97 14.14 -9.84
CA VAL A 132 -3.58 13.12 -8.95
C VAL A 132 -4.70 13.74 -8.13
N ILE A 133 -4.50 14.93 -7.56
CA ILE A 133 -5.51 15.64 -6.77
C ILE A 133 -6.71 16.03 -7.63
N GLU A 134 -6.48 16.59 -8.82
CA GLU A 134 -7.55 17.05 -9.72
C GLU A 134 -8.42 15.88 -10.23
N TYR A 135 -7.78 14.80 -10.68
CA TYR A 135 -8.51 13.59 -11.08
C TYR A 135 -9.20 12.92 -9.90
N GLY A 136 -8.60 12.95 -8.71
CA GLY A 136 -9.25 12.51 -7.48
C GLY A 136 -10.55 13.25 -7.23
N LYS A 137 -10.55 14.58 -7.29
CA LYS A 137 -11.76 15.42 -7.13
C LYS A 137 -12.84 15.09 -8.16
N LYS A 138 -12.48 14.90 -9.43
CA LYS A 138 -13.43 14.49 -10.50
C LYS A 138 -14.11 13.15 -10.21
N HIS A 139 -13.53 12.31 -9.34
CA HIS A 139 -14.07 11.00 -8.95
C HIS A 139 -14.59 10.96 -7.50
N GLY A 140 -14.83 12.14 -6.90
CA GLY A 140 -15.46 12.28 -5.59
C GLY A 140 -14.51 12.21 -4.40
N PHE A 141 -13.19 12.27 -4.61
CA PHE A 141 -12.22 12.40 -3.53
C PHE A 141 -11.94 13.87 -3.27
N ASN A 142 -12.80 14.50 -2.48
CA ASN A 142 -12.82 15.95 -2.27
C ASN A 142 -11.68 16.44 -1.37
N ASN A 143 -11.10 15.55 -0.59
CA ASN A 143 -10.07 15.87 0.40
C ASN A 143 -8.77 15.14 0.11
N SER A 144 -7.65 15.82 0.34
CA SER A 144 -6.31 15.26 0.16
C SER A 144 -5.29 15.93 1.07
N TYR A 145 -4.22 15.19 1.36
CA TYR A 145 -3.00 15.73 1.97
C TYR A 145 -1.76 14.93 1.53
N PRO A 146 -0.56 15.57 1.51
CA PRO A 146 0.65 14.90 1.09
C PRO A 146 1.29 14.11 2.21
N LEU A 147 1.96 13.00 1.83
CA LEU A 147 2.93 12.26 2.63
C LEU A 147 4.30 12.38 1.98
N PHE A 148 5.33 12.55 2.81
CA PHE A 148 6.72 12.65 2.41
C PHE A 148 7.51 11.48 3.01
N PHE A 149 8.30 10.79 2.20
CA PHE A 149 9.15 9.70 2.66
C PHE A 149 10.60 10.15 2.54
N ILE A 150 11.26 10.27 3.69
CA ILE A 150 12.63 10.79 3.76
C ILE A 150 13.62 9.63 3.78
N LYS A 151 14.46 9.57 2.75
CA LYS A 151 15.52 8.56 2.59
C LYS A 151 16.81 9.06 3.25
N ASN A 152 17.54 8.15 3.86
CA ASN A 152 18.88 8.43 4.39
C ASN A 152 20.01 8.16 3.38
N TYR A 153 19.64 8.04 2.11
CA TYR A 153 20.56 7.85 0.97
C TYR A 153 19.99 8.60 -0.23
N SER A 154 20.84 8.88 -1.20
CA SER A 154 20.46 9.59 -2.42
C SER A 154 20.18 8.60 -3.56
N PRO A 155 18.92 8.26 -3.83
CA PRO A 155 18.58 7.34 -4.90
C PRO A 155 18.40 8.02 -6.27
N GLN A 156 18.35 9.35 -6.30
CA GLN A 156 17.98 10.08 -7.50
C GLN A 156 18.76 11.39 -7.61
N VAL A 157 19.30 11.66 -8.77
CA VAL A 157 19.85 12.98 -9.10
C VAL A 157 18.73 13.83 -9.69
N LEU A 158 18.46 14.98 -9.08
CA LEU A 158 17.44 15.92 -9.54
C LEU A 158 18.01 16.88 -10.57
N LYS A 159 19.27 17.31 -10.40
CA LYS A 159 19.97 18.21 -11.29
C LYS A 159 21.46 17.94 -11.25
N ALA A 160 21.97 17.23 -12.25
CA ALA A 160 23.35 16.76 -12.30
C ALA A 160 24.38 17.89 -12.21
N ASN A 161 24.23 18.93 -13.03
CA ASN A 161 25.17 20.06 -13.07
C ASN A 161 25.23 20.87 -11.77
N MET A 162 24.16 20.87 -11.00
CA MET A 162 24.10 21.55 -9.69
C MET A 162 24.40 20.59 -8.53
N ARG A 163 24.62 19.32 -8.80
CA ARG A 163 24.81 18.25 -7.81
C ARG A 163 23.67 18.14 -6.79
N ILE A 164 22.45 18.48 -7.20
CA ILE A 164 21.25 18.35 -6.37
C ILE A 164 20.74 16.92 -6.47
N VAL A 165 20.57 16.29 -5.31
CA VAL A 165 20.11 14.92 -5.19
C VAL A 165 18.78 14.87 -4.44
N GLY A 166 17.87 14.01 -4.92
CA GLY A 166 16.57 13.76 -4.26
C GLY A 166 16.69 12.72 -3.17
N ALA A 167 16.26 13.07 -1.98
CA ALA A 167 16.19 12.15 -0.85
C ALA A 167 14.75 11.93 -0.36
N THR A 168 13.77 12.35 -1.15
CA THR A 168 12.35 12.20 -0.81
C THR A 168 11.58 11.43 -1.86
N GLU A 169 10.55 10.71 -1.41
CA GLU A 169 9.44 10.28 -2.26
C GLU A 169 8.13 10.85 -1.73
N HIS A 170 7.12 10.87 -2.55
CA HIS A 170 5.86 11.53 -2.26
C HIS A 170 4.69 10.59 -2.48
N ALA A 171 3.66 10.74 -1.65
CA ALA A 171 2.36 10.18 -1.92
C ALA A 171 1.26 11.17 -1.55
N ILE A 172 0.10 11.01 -2.15
CA ILE A 172 -1.10 11.76 -1.80
C ILE A 172 -2.09 10.80 -1.16
N VAL A 173 -2.55 11.15 0.03
CA VAL A 173 -3.72 10.52 0.63
C VAL A 173 -4.95 11.24 0.09
N LEU A 174 -5.91 10.47 -0.44
CA LEU A 174 -7.17 10.98 -0.94
C LEU A 174 -8.33 10.29 -0.23
N TYR A 175 -9.36 11.05 0.11
CA TYR A 175 -10.58 10.53 0.70
C TYR A 175 -11.79 11.41 0.30
N ARG A 176 -13.00 10.86 0.46
CA ARG A 176 -14.23 11.57 0.10
C ARG A 176 -14.55 12.66 1.13
N ASP A 177 -15.75 12.66 1.69
CA ASP A 177 -16.21 13.73 2.60
C ASP A 177 -15.93 13.39 4.07
N LYS A 178 -15.97 12.11 4.44
CA LYS A 178 -15.76 11.66 5.81
C LYS A 178 -14.32 11.34 6.11
N LEU A 179 -13.89 11.62 7.35
CA LEU A 179 -12.55 11.31 7.80
C LEU A 179 -12.26 9.81 7.68
N PRO A 180 -11.14 9.45 7.06
CA PRO A 180 -10.74 8.06 6.92
C PRO A 180 -10.41 7.44 8.27
N LYS A 181 -10.41 6.11 8.28
CA LYS A 181 -9.88 5.36 9.40
C LYS A 181 -8.42 5.74 9.63
N PHE A 182 -8.07 5.96 10.91
CA PHE A 182 -6.72 6.36 11.26
C PHE A 182 -6.34 5.85 12.65
N ASN A 183 -5.58 4.76 12.69
CA ASN A 183 -5.19 4.03 13.91
C ASN A 183 -3.93 4.62 14.56
N ASN A 184 -4.07 5.77 15.18
CA ASN A 184 -2.97 6.44 15.90
C ASN A 184 -3.00 6.25 17.42
N GLY A 185 -3.73 5.25 17.92
CA GLY A 185 -3.93 5.01 19.35
C GLY A 185 -4.99 5.88 20.00
N ARG A 186 -5.82 6.59 19.20
CA ARG A 186 -6.96 7.35 19.70
C ARG A 186 -8.01 6.41 20.28
N LYS A 187 -8.48 6.69 21.49
CA LYS A 187 -9.53 5.95 22.18
C LYS A 187 -10.85 6.71 22.18
N THR A 188 -11.94 5.98 22.22
CA THR A 188 -13.27 6.51 22.41
C THR A 188 -13.86 5.90 23.69
N ASP A 189 -14.76 6.65 24.38
CA ASP A 189 -15.57 6.14 25.47
C ASP A 189 -16.72 5.24 24.94
N GLU A 190 -17.53 4.71 25.85
CA GLU A 190 -18.67 3.84 25.52
C GLU A 190 -19.72 4.54 24.65
N ALA A 191 -19.84 5.86 24.73
CA ALA A 191 -20.70 6.70 23.89
C ALA A 191 -20.08 7.05 22.52
N GLY A 192 -18.86 6.53 22.20
CA GLY A 192 -18.15 6.82 20.95
C GLY A 192 -17.48 8.20 20.91
N LYS A 193 -17.42 8.94 22.04
CA LYS A 193 -16.77 10.23 22.13
C LYS A 193 -15.25 10.05 22.35
N THR A 194 -14.46 10.86 21.67
CA THR A 194 -12.99 10.82 21.82
C THR A 194 -12.55 11.19 23.22
N ILE A 195 -11.76 10.32 23.82
CA ILE A 195 -11.08 10.58 25.10
C ILE A 195 -9.93 11.54 24.85
N ARG A 196 -9.95 12.73 25.48
CA ARG A 196 -8.88 13.72 25.35
C ARG A 196 -7.54 13.15 25.82
N GLY A 197 -6.45 13.56 25.18
CA GLY A 197 -5.09 13.10 25.52
C GLY A 197 -4.75 11.71 24.99
N THR A 198 -5.67 11.04 24.31
CA THR A 198 -5.39 9.78 23.61
C THR A 198 -5.10 10.03 22.11
N GLY A 199 -4.29 9.16 21.53
CA GLY A 199 -3.87 9.29 20.15
C GLY A 199 -2.58 10.08 19.99
N LYS A 200 -1.67 9.55 19.18
CA LYS A 200 -0.39 10.20 18.87
C LYS A 200 -0.55 11.13 17.67
N MET A 201 0.12 12.27 17.71
CA MET A 201 0.31 13.08 16.52
C MET A 201 1.23 12.32 15.57
N VAL A 202 0.79 12.16 14.33
CA VAL A 202 1.56 11.48 13.28
C VAL A 202 1.99 12.55 12.29
N PHE A 203 3.30 12.67 12.09
CA PHE A 203 3.84 13.56 11.08
C PHE A 203 3.50 13.07 9.67
N ASN A 204 3.29 13.97 8.75
CA ASN A 204 3.09 13.65 7.34
C ASN A 204 4.41 13.29 6.62
N TRP A 205 5.48 13.05 7.37
CA TRP A 205 6.73 12.52 6.85
C TRP A 205 7.12 11.22 7.57
N ILE A 206 7.66 10.28 6.82
CA ILE A 206 8.03 8.94 7.28
C ILE A 206 9.48 8.67 6.90
N LYS A 207 10.28 8.16 7.83
CA LYS A 207 11.64 7.70 7.52
C LYS A 207 11.56 6.47 6.65
N TRP A 208 12.22 6.54 5.50
CA TRP A 208 12.35 5.43 4.57
C TRP A 208 13.54 4.55 4.98
N LYS A 209 13.25 3.35 5.41
CA LYS A 209 14.27 2.35 5.69
C LYS A 209 14.25 1.30 4.60
N LYS A 210 15.41 0.91 4.09
CA LYS A 210 15.53 -0.24 3.18
C LYS A 210 15.15 -1.51 3.93
N ASP A 211 14.48 -2.41 3.25
CA ASP A 211 14.18 -3.73 3.77
C ASP A 211 15.46 -4.56 3.96
N LYS A 212 15.42 -5.46 4.94
CA LYS A 212 16.42 -6.51 5.14
C LYS A 212 15.73 -7.86 4.97
N GLY A 213 16.37 -8.76 4.21
CA GLY A 213 15.82 -10.11 4.00
C GLY A 213 14.56 -10.19 3.12
N ILE A 214 14.14 -9.10 2.50
CA ILE A 214 13.05 -9.07 1.52
C ILE A 214 13.63 -9.14 0.11
N PRO A 215 13.10 -10.00 -0.77
CA PRO A 215 13.55 -10.07 -2.15
C PRO A 215 13.42 -8.72 -2.86
N LYS A 216 14.47 -8.32 -3.59
CA LYS A 216 14.41 -7.14 -4.44
C LYS A 216 14.10 -7.58 -5.87
N ILE A 217 12.86 -7.39 -6.28
CA ILE A 217 12.34 -7.78 -7.60
C ILE A 217 12.33 -6.58 -8.54
N HIS A 218 11.85 -5.44 -8.05
CA HIS A 218 11.71 -4.24 -8.86
C HIS A 218 12.74 -3.17 -8.45
N PRO A 219 13.36 -2.42 -9.40
CA PRO A 219 14.36 -1.40 -9.08
C PRO A 219 13.85 -0.31 -8.12
N THR A 220 12.62 0.12 -8.30
CA THR A 220 11.96 1.18 -7.53
C THR A 220 11.01 0.64 -6.45
N GLN A 221 11.17 -0.63 -6.07
CA GLN A 221 10.34 -1.30 -5.07
C GLN A 221 10.21 -0.49 -3.78
N LYS A 222 8.97 -0.30 -3.34
CA LYS A 222 8.70 0.34 -2.04
C LYS A 222 8.99 -0.64 -0.90
N PRO A 223 9.62 -0.19 0.21
CA PRO A 223 9.91 -1.08 1.32
C PRO A 223 8.66 -1.61 2.00
N VAL A 224 8.64 -2.90 2.31
CA VAL A 224 7.56 -3.57 3.04
C VAL A 224 7.30 -2.88 4.38
N ALA A 225 8.37 -2.48 5.11
CA ALA A 225 8.23 -1.79 6.39
C ALA A 225 7.49 -0.45 6.28
N VAL A 226 7.71 0.32 5.21
CA VAL A 226 6.99 1.58 4.95
C VAL A 226 5.52 1.31 4.66
N LEU A 227 5.23 0.31 3.83
CA LEU A 227 3.86 -0.07 3.47
C LEU A 227 3.10 -0.61 4.69
N LYS A 228 3.75 -1.39 5.57
CA LYS A 228 3.16 -1.86 6.82
C LYS A 228 2.68 -0.70 7.68
N ASN A 229 3.51 0.32 7.90
CA ASN A 229 3.12 1.50 8.67
C ASN A 229 1.87 2.19 8.11
N LEU A 230 1.77 2.31 6.78
CA LEU A 230 0.59 2.91 6.13
C LEU A 230 -0.64 2.02 6.29
N ILE A 231 -0.49 0.73 6.07
CA ILE A 231 -1.60 -0.24 6.18
C ILE A 231 -2.15 -0.28 7.61
N GLU A 232 -1.29 -0.30 8.62
CA GLU A 232 -1.69 -0.26 10.04
C GLU A 232 -2.46 1.01 10.40
N LEU A 233 -2.04 2.17 9.89
CA LEU A 233 -2.71 3.42 10.15
C LEU A 233 -4.13 3.47 9.58
N PHE A 234 -4.34 2.92 8.38
CA PHE A 234 -5.59 3.09 7.63
C PHE A 234 -6.51 1.87 7.63
N THR A 235 -6.07 0.75 8.22
CA THR A 235 -6.86 -0.50 8.23
C THR A 235 -6.79 -1.23 9.56
N ASP A 236 -7.83 -2.04 9.82
CA ASP A 236 -7.80 -3.07 10.87
C ASP A 236 -7.44 -4.44 10.29
N PRO A 237 -7.08 -5.42 11.13
CA PRO A 237 -6.96 -6.82 10.71
C PRO A 237 -8.19 -7.29 9.94
N TYR A 238 -7.96 -8.15 8.95
CA TYR A 238 -8.95 -8.74 8.05
C TYR A 238 -9.65 -7.78 7.08
N GLN A 239 -9.40 -6.47 7.16
CA GLN A 239 -9.88 -5.54 6.15
C GLN A 239 -9.13 -5.74 4.82
N VAL A 240 -9.76 -5.27 3.75
CA VAL A 240 -9.27 -5.44 2.39
C VAL A 240 -8.42 -4.25 1.97
N VAL A 241 -7.26 -4.54 1.40
CA VAL A 241 -6.39 -3.58 0.72
C VAL A 241 -6.26 -3.98 -0.75
N ILE A 242 -6.31 -3.02 -1.65
CA ILE A 242 -6.11 -3.26 -3.09
C ILE A 242 -4.91 -2.45 -3.60
N ASP A 243 -4.08 -3.11 -4.40
CA ASP A 243 -2.99 -2.49 -5.16
C ASP A 243 -3.19 -2.73 -6.66
N PRO A 244 -3.71 -1.74 -7.41
CA PRO A 244 -4.01 -1.92 -8.83
C PRO A 244 -2.77 -1.95 -9.74
N VAL A 245 -1.59 -1.66 -9.22
CA VAL A 245 -0.30 -1.62 -9.93
C VAL A 245 0.80 -2.23 -9.07
N ALA A 246 0.62 -3.51 -8.73
CA ALA A 246 1.30 -4.19 -7.63
C ALA A 246 2.82 -4.37 -7.81
N GLY A 247 3.32 -4.32 -9.06
CA GLY A 247 4.73 -4.47 -9.36
C GLY A 247 5.34 -5.72 -8.72
N SER A 248 6.22 -5.50 -7.76
CA SER A 248 6.88 -6.58 -7.01
C SER A 248 6.02 -7.28 -5.96
N GLY A 249 4.77 -6.84 -5.74
CA GLY A 249 3.87 -7.43 -4.74
C GLY A 249 4.17 -7.05 -3.28
N THR A 250 4.98 -6.04 -3.02
CA THR A 250 5.36 -5.64 -1.64
C THR A 250 4.17 -5.18 -0.82
N THR A 251 3.18 -4.52 -1.42
CA THR A 251 1.93 -4.14 -0.74
C THR A 251 1.17 -5.38 -0.25
N LEU A 252 1.07 -6.40 -1.09
CA LEU A 252 0.37 -7.65 -0.76
C LEU A 252 1.09 -8.39 0.36
N ARG A 253 2.43 -8.46 0.29
CA ARG A 253 3.25 -9.03 1.36
C ARG A 253 3.03 -8.30 2.69
N ALA A 254 3.10 -6.96 2.67
CA ALA A 254 2.87 -6.16 3.87
C ALA A 254 1.48 -6.42 4.48
N CYS A 255 0.45 -6.56 3.64
CA CYS A 255 -0.90 -6.91 4.06
C CYS A 255 -0.96 -8.29 4.73
N ALA A 256 -0.36 -9.30 4.11
CA ALA A 256 -0.37 -10.66 4.64
C ALA A 256 0.36 -10.75 5.99
N GLU A 257 1.54 -10.11 6.12
CA GLU A 257 2.27 -10.02 7.38
C GLU A 257 1.47 -9.36 8.51
N LEU A 258 0.53 -8.48 8.16
CA LEU A 258 -0.33 -7.76 9.10
C LEU A 258 -1.74 -8.36 9.25
N ASN A 259 -2.02 -9.53 8.71
CA ASN A 259 -3.36 -10.14 8.72
C ASN A 259 -4.43 -9.30 7.99
N ARG A 260 -4.11 -8.67 6.87
CA ARG A 260 -5.06 -8.00 5.97
C ARG A 260 -5.27 -8.81 4.71
N ASN A 261 -6.52 -8.85 4.21
CA ASN A 261 -6.78 -9.40 2.89
C ASN A 261 -6.25 -8.43 1.82
N SER A 262 -5.66 -8.97 0.77
CA SER A 262 -5.10 -8.13 -0.29
C SER A 262 -5.33 -8.69 -1.68
N TYR A 263 -5.53 -7.77 -2.63
CA TYR A 263 -5.74 -8.08 -4.04
C TYR A 263 -4.93 -7.10 -4.87
N GLY A 264 -4.20 -7.62 -5.85
CA GLY A 264 -3.34 -6.79 -6.70
C GLY A 264 -3.40 -7.18 -8.16
N PHE A 265 -3.01 -6.23 -9.03
CA PHE A 265 -2.88 -6.44 -10.46
C PHE A 265 -1.46 -6.10 -10.90
N GLU A 266 -0.90 -6.95 -11.77
CA GLU A 266 0.39 -6.72 -12.41
C GLU A 266 0.33 -7.21 -13.86
N ILE A 267 0.62 -6.32 -14.80
CA ILE A 267 0.54 -6.61 -16.23
C ILE A 267 1.83 -7.24 -16.77
N ASP A 268 2.97 -6.89 -16.17
CA ASP A 268 4.26 -7.46 -16.59
C ASP A 268 4.39 -8.90 -16.11
N LYS A 269 4.65 -9.80 -17.06
CA LYS A 269 4.79 -11.24 -16.78
C LYS A 269 5.95 -11.53 -15.82
N THR A 270 7.05 -10.84 -16.00
CA THR A 270 8.27 -11.08 -15.21
C THR A 270 8.05 -10.68 -13.77
N PHE A 271 7.56 -9.44 -13.53
CA PHE A 271 7.26 -8.97 -12.18
C PHE A 271 6.18 -9.80 -11.51
N TYR A 272 5.11 -10.16 -12.23
CA TYR A 272 4.10 -11.06 -11.70
C TYR A 272 4.68 -12.39 -11.23
N THR A 273 5.48 -13.06 -12.09
CA THR A 273 6.07 -14.36 -11.79
C THR A 273 7.00 -14.27 -10.58
N GLU A 274 7.93 -13.30 -10.59
CA GLU A 274 8.85 -13.11 -9.48
C GLU A 274 8.15 -12.71 -8.17
N ALA A 275 7.09 -11.90 -8.26
CA ALA A 275 6.28 -11.58 -7.08
C ALA A 275 5.64 -12.83 -6.48
N LYS A 276 5.05 -13.70 -7.30
CA LYS A 276 4.44 -14.97 -6.84
C LYS A 276 5.48 -15.91 -6.24
N GLU A 277 6.62 -16.08 -6.89
CA GLU A 277 7.62 -17.07 -6.52
C GLU A 277 8.55 -16.64 -5.38
N LYS A 278 8.82 -15.33 -5.26
CA LYS A 278 9.82 -14.83 -4.30
C LYS A 278 9.19 -13.94 -3.21
N MET A 279 8.29 -13.02 -3.58
CA MET A 279 7.76 -12.03 -2.63
C MET A 279 6.63 -12.60 -1.78
N LEU A 280 5.70 -13.36 -2.38
CA LEU A 280 4.47 -13.82 -1.74
C LEU A 280 4.57 -15.24 -1.16
N GLN A 281 5.73 -15.90 -1.28
CA GLN A 281 5.97 -17.19 -0.62
C GLN A 281 6.55 -17.00 0.79
N ASN A 282 6.32 -17.99 1.66
CA ASN A 282 6.90 -18.07 3.01
C ASN A 282 6.71 -16.79 3.85
N ILE A 283 5.52 -16.21 3.78
CA ILE A 283 5.20 -15.01 4.56
C ILE A 283 5.00 -15.40 6.02
N GLN A 284 5.83 -14.83 6.90
CA GLN A 284 5.65 -14.95 8.34
C GLN A 284 4.56 -13.97 8.80
N VAL A 285 3.41 -14.52 9.18
CA VAL A 285 2.29 -13.75 9.69
C VAL A 285 2.59 -13.32 11.14
N GLN A 286 2.43 -12.05 11.44
CA GLN A 286 2.53 -11.57 12.84
C GLN A 286 1.37 -12.15 13.65
N LEU A 287 1.71 -12.94 14.67
CA LEU A 287 0.73 -13.35 15.69
C LEU A 287 0.40 -12.09 16.50
N GLN A 288 -0.84 -11.62 16.42
CA GLN A 288 -1.34 -10.65 17.40
C GLN A 288 -1.68 -11.43 18.66
N LEU A 289 -0.85 -11.27 19.70
CA LEU A 289 -1.12 -11.71 21.07
C LEU A 289 -2.08 -10.73 21.74
#